data_f00512bb9902d213ae53c77f4eeb1dc5
#
_entry.id   f00512bb9902d213ae53c77f4eeb1dc5
#
_cell.length_a   1.000
_cell.length_b   1.000
_cell.length_c   1.000
_cell.angle_alpha   90.00
_cell.angle_beta   90.00
_cell.angle_gamma   90.00
#
_symmetry.space_group_name_H-M   'P 1'
#
loop_
_entity.id
_entity.type
_entity.pdbx_description
1 polymer ?
#
loop_
_entity_poly.entity_id
_entity_poly.type
_entity_poly.pdbx_seq_one_letter_code
_entity_poly.pdbx_strand_id
1 'polypeptide(L)'
;MKIVTIALIIFFASFLYADAKRKGYAKQVQNQLVELLNHKEFASFEKQLKDVEEHGYIQEYNANYLRMNASILQDDRKTLDHILLKFDAMGLSDVQCSAVYSNIMMFAVEKKDKELCKRAYSNIMSLKKNDQLKDMATLVYKVFVTKDSSVKDEIQQRLCNASSEEQMFLTKLQKLI
;
A
#
# COMPACT_ATOMS: atom_id res chain seq x y z
N MET A 1 -30.83 -20.21 -38.25
CA MET A 1 -30.05 -20.52 -37.03
C MET A 1 -28.53 -20.28 -37.15
N LYS A 2 -27.84 -20.65 -38.21
CA LYS A 2 -26.35 -20.50 -38.33
C LYS A 2 -25.83 -19.06 -38.27
N ILE A 3 -26.53 -18.07 -38.84
CA ILE A 3 -26.10 -16.68 -38.90
C ILE A 3 -26.06 -16.02 -37.49
N VAL A 4 -27.09 -16.27 -36.67
CA VAL A 4 -27.16 -15.73 -35.30
C VAL A 4 -26.05 -16.30 -34.42
N THR A 5 -25.73 -17.56 -34.59
CA THR A 5 -24.64 -18.24 -33.84
C THR A 5 -23.28 -17.67 -34.21
N ILE A 6 -23.03 -17.40 -35.48
CA ILE A 6 -21.77 -16.79 -35.97
C ILE A 6 -21.65 -15.36 -35.45
N ALA A 7 -22.72 -14.56 -35.49
CA ALA A 7 -22.71 -13.18 -34.96
C ALA A 7 -22.42 -13.15 -33.46
N LEU A 8 -22.98 -14.08 -32.67
CA LEU A 8 -22.70 -14.20 -31.24
C LEU A 8 -21.22 -14.58 -30.98
N ILE A 9 -20.66 -15.48 -31.72
CA ILE A 9 -19.23 -15.87 -31.58
C ILE A 9 -18.31 -14.68 -31.88
N ILE A 10 -18.58 -13.92 -32.93
CA ILE A 10 -17.79 -12.72 -33.29
C ILE A 10 -17.92 -11.66 -32.19
N PHE A 11 -19.13 -11.45 -31.66
CA PHE A 11 -19.37 -10.51 -30.56
C PHE A 11 -18.59 -10.91 -29.30
N PHE A 12 -18.65 -12.18 -28.88
CA PHE A 12 -17.89 -12.66 -27.73
C PHE A 12 -16.37 -12.59 -27.95
N ALA A 13 -15.88 -12.95 -29.12
CA ALA A 13 -14.46 -12.85 -29.46
C ALA A 13 -13.97 -11.39 -29.43
N SER A 14 -14.73 -10.45 -29.96
CA SER A 14 -14.38 -9.03 -29.94
C SER A 14 -14.42 -8.46 -28.52
N PHE A 15 -15.38 -8.89 -27.68
CA PHE A 15 -15.46 -8.51 -26.28
C PHE A 15 -14.26 -9.03 -25.46
N LEU A 16 -13.88 -10.30 -25.64
CA LEU A 16 -12.71 -10.89 -24.99
C LEU A 16 -11.41 -10.21 -25.43
N TYR A 17 -11.29 -9.90 -26.71
CA TYR A 17 -10.13 -9.17 -27.24
C TYR A 17 -10.02 -7.74 -26.66
N ALA A 18 -11.15 -7.02 -26.60
CA ALA A 18 -11.21 -5.70 -26.02
C ALA A 18 -10.83 -5.71 -24.51
N ASP A 19 -11.33 -6.69 -23.75
CA ASP A 19 -11.01 -6.86 -22.33
C ASP A 19 -9.52 -7.20 -22.11
N ALA A 20 -8.95 -8.11 -22.91
CA ALA A 20 -7.54 -8.46 -22.85
C ALA A 20 -6.63 -7.25 -23.20
N LYS A 21 -7.00 -6.47 -24.23
CA LYS A 21 -6.31 -5.23 -24.61
C LYS A 21 -6.39 -4.18 -23.49
N ARG A 22 -7.56 -4.01 -22.88
CA ARG A 22 -7.77 -3.10 -21.74
C ARG A 22 -6.91 -3.48 -20.56
N LYS A 23 -6.84 -4.76 -20.21
CA LYS A 23 -5.99 -5.26 -19.11
C LYS A 23 -4.50 -5.08 -19.40
N GLY A 24 -4.07 -5.33 -20.63
CA GLY A 24 -2.69 -5.07 -21.06
C GLY A 24 -2.31 -3.61 -20.96
N TYR A 25 -3.17 -2.71 -21.42
CA TYR A 25 -2.98 -1.27 -21.32
C TYR A 25 -2.93 -0.79 -19.85
N ALA A 26 -3.87 -1.25 -19.01
CA ALA A 26 -3.90 -0.89 -17.60
C ALA A 26 -2.60 -1.28 -16.88
N LYS A 27 -2.04 -2.46 -17.18
CA LYS A 27 -0.75 -2.89 -16.60
C LYS A 27 0.41 -2.02 -17.09
N GLN A 28 0.44 -1.67 -18.37
CA GLN A 28 1.48 -0.79 -18.93
C GLN A 28 1.44 0.59 -18.28
N VAL A 29 0.26 1.17 -18.16
CA VAL A 29 0.06 2.48 -17.50
C VAL A 29 0.47 2.43 -16.04
N GLN A 30 0.12 1.37 -15.31
CA GLN A 30 0.54 1.22 -13.92
C GLN A 30 2.06 1.18 -13.78
N ASN A 31 2.77 0.49 -14.66
CA ASN A 31 4.24 0.48 -14.68
C ASN A 31 4.80 1.87 -14.95
N GLN A 32 4.25 2.61 -15.92
CA GLN A 32 4.66 3.99 -16.19
C GLN A 32 4.46 4.92 -15.00
N LEU A 33 3.32 4.81 -14.29
CA LEU A 33 3.07 5.58 -13.08
C LEU A 33 4.10 5.28 -11.98
N VAL A 34 4.47 4.00 -11.81
CA VAL A 34 5.51 3.60 -10.85
C VAL A 34 6.88 4.17 -11.27
N GLU A 35 7.22 4.17 -12.55
CA GLU A 35 8.46 4.79 -13.06
C GLU A 35 8.50 6.28 -12.77
N LEU A 36 7.42 7.02 -13.03
CA LEU A 36 7.34 8.45 -12.71
C LEU A 36 7.54 8.72 -11.22
N LEU A 37 6.99 7.86 -10.34
CA LEU A 37 7.24 7.96 -8.90
C LEU A 37 8.70 7.71 -8.54
N ASN A 38 9.32 6.69 -9.12
CA ASN A 38 10.73 6.36 -8.88
C ASN A 38 11.67 7.49 -9.33
N HIS A 39 11.32 8.18 -10.42
CA HIS A 39 12.06 9.36 -10.91
C HIS A 39 11.64 10.66 -10.23
N LYS A 40 10.69 10.63 -9.28
CA LYS A 40 10.15 11.79 -8.56
C LYS A 40 9.50 12.84 -9.47
N GLU A 41 8.97 12.40 -10.61
CA GLU A 41 8.26 13.26 -11.57
C GLU A 41 6.79 13.42 -11.17
N PHE A 42 6.54 14.01 -9.99
CA PHE A 42 5.23 14.05 -9.35
C PHE A 42 4.16 14.80 -10.17
N ALA A 43 4.53 15.86 -10.87
CA ALA A 43 3.58 16.60 -11.72
C ALA A 43 3.10 15.74 -12.91
N SER A 44 4.03 15.05 -13.59
CA SER A 44 3.72 14.12 -14.68
C SER A 44 2.91 12.94 -14.18
N PHE A 45 3.28 12.41 -13.00
CA PHE A 45 2.56 11.33 -12.33
C PHE A 45 1.09 11.70 -12.07
N GLU A 46 0.81 12.84 -11.44
CA GLU A 46 -0.57 13.22 -11.10
C GLU A 46 -1.41 13.49 -12.34
N LYS A 47 -0.83 14.14 -13.36
CA LYS A 47 -1.49 14.35 -14.63
C LYS A 47 -1.88 13.03 -15.29
N GLN A 48 -0.95 12.07 -15.37
CA GLN A 48 -1.22 10.76 -15.99
C GLN A 48 -2.18 9.92 -15.13
N LEU A 49 -2.06 9.96 -13.81
CA LEU A 49 -2.96 9.24 -12.91
C LEU A 49 -4.40 9.73 -13.06
N LYS A 50 -4.60 11.04 -13.14
CA LYS A 50 -5.92 11.64 -13.36
C LYS A 50 -6.51 11.20 -14.70
N ASP A 51 -5.73 11.22 -15.78
CA ASP A 51 -6.17 10.77 -17.09
C ASP A 51 -6.65 9.31 -17.08
N VAL A 52 -5.89 8.41 -16.46
CA VAL A 52 -6.28 6.99 -16.39
C VAL A 52 -7.45 6.73 -15.44
N GLU A 53 -7.68 7.55 -14.42
CA GLU A 53 -8.88 7.50 -13.57
C GLU A 53 -10.12 7.93 -14.37
N GLU A 54 -10.06 9.04 -15.09
CA GLU A 54 -11.16 9.56 -15.90
C GLU A 54 -11.61 8.56 -16.97
N HIS A 55 -10.67 7.76 -17.50
CA HIS A 55 -10.97 6.70 -18.48
C HIS A 55 -11.29 5.34 -17.84
N GLY A 56 -11.28 5.22 -16.51
CA GLY A 56 -11.58 3.99 -15.80
C GLY A 56 -10.58 2.85 -16.02
N TYR A 57 -9.31 3.17 -16.30
CA TYR A 57 -8.24 2.18 -16.48
C TYR A 57 -7.60 1.75 -15.15
N ILE A 58 -7.85 2.45 -14.07
CA ILE A 58 -7.36 2.15 -12.74
C ILE A 58 -8.51 2.14 -11.74
N GLN A 59 -8.48 1.20 -10.81
CA GLN A 59 -9.45 1.16 -9.71
C GLN A 59 -9.12 2.23 -8.67
N GLU A 60 -10.15 2.77 -8.02
CA GLU A 60 -10.01 3.84 -7.03
C GLU A 60 -9.02 3.51 -5.90
N TYR A 61 -9.04 2.27 -5.38
CA TYR A 61 -8.07 1.82 -4.41
C TYR A 61 -6.63 1.95 -4.92
N ASN A 62 -6.36 1.46 -6.14
CA ASN A 62 -5.02 1.49 -6.71
C ASN A 62 -4.53 2.93 -6.98
N ALA A 63 -5.42 3.80 -7.44
CA ALA A 63 -5.12 5.21 -7.64
C ALA A 63 -4.77 5.91 -6.32
N ASN A 64 -5.58 5.70 -5.27
CA ASN A 64 -5.30 6.25 -3.94
C ASN A 64 -4.02 5.64 -3.32
N TYR A 65 -3.73 4.35 -3.56
CA TYR A 65 -2.50 3.72 -3.08
C TYR A 65 -1.25 4.32 -3.74
N LEU A 66 -1.31 4.60 -5.03
CA LEU A 66 -0.23 5.29 -5.74
C LEU A 66 -0.06 6.73 -5.26
N ARG A 67 -1.15 7.48 -5.03
CA ARG A 67 -1.09 8.84 -4.44
C ARG A 67 -0.56 8.82 -3.02
N MET A 68 -0.91 7.83 -2.22
CA MET A 68 -0.33 7.64 -0.88
C MET A 68 1.20 7.52 -0.96
N ASN A 69 1.70 6.66 -1.85
CA ASN A 69 3.15 6.50 -2.04
C ASN A 69 3.80 7.81 -2.54
N ALA A 70 3.16 8.54 -3.45
CA ALA A 70 3.62 9.85 -3.90
C ALA A 70 3.71 10.85 -2.73
N SER A 71 2.69 10.89 -1.86
CA SER A 71 2.66 11.78 -0.70
C SER A 71 3.75 11.41 0.32
N ILE A 72 4.00 10.12 0.54
CA ILE A 72 5.11 9.63 1.37
C ILE A 72 6.45 10.09 0.81
N LEU A 73 6.68 9.93 -0.50
CA LEU A 73 7.92 10.33 -1.16
C LEU A 73 8.15 11.86 -1.15
N GLN A 74 7.07 12.65 -1.15
CA GLN A 74 7.10 14.11 -1.08
C GLN A 74 7.11 14.66 0.34
N ASP A 75 6.96 13.81 1.35
CA ASP A 75 6.76 14.22 2.74
C ASP A 75 5.52 15.12 2.92
N ASP A 76 4.50 14.91 2.08
CA ASP A 76 3.25 15.68 2.11
C ASP A 76 2.24 15.03 3.06
N ARG A 77 2.37 15.38 4.35
CA ARG A 77 1.50 14.89 5.40
C ARG A 77 0.03 15.27 5.20
N LYS A 78 -0.24 16.46 4.69
CA LYS A 78 -1.61 16.94 4.51
C LYS A 78 -2.36 16.12 3.45
N THR A 79 -1.74 15.90 2.30
CA THR A 79 -2.31 15.06 1.25
C THR A 79 -2.45 13.62 1.72
N LEU A 80 -1.47 13.10 2.47
CA LEU A 80 -1.53 11.76 3.06
C LEU A 80 -2.75 11.59 3.97
N ASP A 81 -3.01 12.53 4.87
CA ASP A 81 -4.17 12.49 5.78
C ASP A 81 -5.50 12.45 5.00
N HIS A 82 -5.60 13.24 3.92
CA HIS A 82 -6.79 13.23 3.06
C HIS A 82 -6.98 11.87 2.36
N ILE A 83 -5.91 11.24 1.89
CA ILE A 83 -5.96 9.92 1.27
C ILE A 83 -6.35 8.84 2.30
N LEU A 84 -5.84 8.93 3.51
CA LEU A 84 -6.20 7.99 4.58
C LEU A 84 -7.69 8.06 4.96
N LEU A 85 -8.31 9.24 4.91
CA LEU A 85 -9.75 9.38 5.08
C LEU A 85 -10.54 8.67 3.97
N LYS A 86 -10.04 8.71 2.73
CA LYS A 86 -10.66 7.95 1.63
C LYS A 86 -10.55 6.44 1.87
N PHE A 87 -9.40 5.93 2.30
CA PHE A 87 -9.23 4.52 2.62
C PHE A 87 -10.16 4.06 3.75
N ASP A 88 -10.36 4.88 4.78
CA ASP A 88 -11.29 4.57 5.86
C ASP A 88 -12.74 4.45 5.36
N ALA A 89 -13.11 5.23 4.34
CA ALA A 89 -14.45 5.18 3.74
C ALA A 89 -14.65 4.02 2.75
N MET A 90 -13.58 3.42 2.21
CA MET A 90 -13.65 2.41 1.15
C MET A 90 -14.00 1.01 1.62
N GLY A 91 -13.92 0.69 2.92
CA GLY A 91 -14.14 -0.67 3.42
C GLY A 91 -13.10 -1.65 2.86
N LEU A 92 -11.82 -1.41 3.08
CA LEU A 92 -10.72 -2.18 2.55
C LEU A 92 -10.77 -3.65 2.98
N SER A 93 -10.38 -4.56 2.09
CA SER A 93 -10.09 -5.95 2.45
C SER A 93 -8.87 -6.03 3.37
N ASP A 94 -8.73 -7.15 4.12
CA ASP A 94 -7.57 -7.37 5.01
C ASP A 94 -6.22 -7.20 4.27
N VAL A 95 -6.13 -7.66 3.01
CA VAL A 95 -4.92 -7.54 2.19
C VAL A 95 -4.62 -6.07 1.86
N GLN A 96 -5.63 -5.32 1.46
CA GLN A 96 -5.49 -3.89 1.15
C GLN A 96 -5.16 -3.07 2.39
N CYS A 97 -5.85 -3.34 3.49
CA CYS A 97 -5.60 -2.70 4.77
C CYS A 97 -4.17 -2.99 5.25
N SER A 98 -3.70 -4.23 5.16
CA SER A 98 -2.32 -4.62 5.48
C SER A 98 -1.32 -3.81 4.66
N ALA A 99 -1.52 -3.71 3.34
CA ALA A 99 -0.60 -2.99 2.44
C ALA A 99 -0.56 -1.48 2.75
N VAL A 100 -1.69 -0.86 3.01
CA VAL A 100 -1.77 0.57 3.35
C VAL A 100 -1.10 0.84 4.69
N TYR A 101 -1.56 0.19 5.76
CA TYR A 101 -1.16 0.58 7.10
C TYR A 101 0.22 0.07 7.53
N SER A 102 0.78 -0.97 6.88
CA SER A 102 2.20 -1.29 7.06
C SER A 102 3.12 -0.19 6.51
N ASN A 103 2.84 0.34 5.32
CA ASN A 103 3.60 1.46 4.76
C ASN A 103 3.46 2.73 5.61
N ILE A 104 2.25 3.03 6.07
CA ILE A 104 2.00 4.18 6.94
C ILE A 104 2.72 4.05 8.28
N MET A 105 2.75 2.87 8.87
CA MET A 105 3.48 2.64 10.11
C MET A 105 4.99 2.88 9.95
N MET A 106 5.58 2.40 8.87
CA MET A 106 7.01 2.62 8.59
C MET A 106 7.32 4.09 8.36
N PHE A 107 6.50 4.79 7.58
CA PHE A 107 6.61 6.23 7.39
C PHE A 107 6.47 7.02 8.69
N ALA A 108 5.50 6.66 9.54
CA ALA A 108 5.29 7.29 10.84
C ALA A 108 6.51 7.15 11.76
N VAL A 109 7.17 5.99 11.76
CA VAL A 109 8.41 5.77 12.52
C VAL A 109 9.53 6.65 11.98
N GLU A 110 9.71 6.69 10.65
CA GLU A 110 10.74 7.52 10.01
C GLU A 110 10.56 9.01 10.33
N LYS A 111 9.31 9.50 10.27
CA LYS A 111 8.96 10.91 10.55
C LYS A 111 8.77 11.21 12.03
N LYS A 112 8.95 10.24 12.90
CA LYS A 112 8.73 10.34 14.35
C LYS A 112 7.32 10.80 14.72
N ASP A 113 6.32 10.44 13.90
CA ASP A 113 4.92 10.77 14.08
C ASP A 113 4.20 9.67 14.87
N LYS A 114 4.09 9.87 16.18
CA LYS A 114 3.45 8.89 17.08
C LYS A 114 1.96 8.72 16.82
N GLU A 115 1.27 9.80 16.46
CA GLU A 115 -0.19 9.73 16.25
C GLU A 115 -0.51 8.96 14.98
N LEU A 116 0.25 9.17 13.92
CA LEU A 116 0.13 8.37 12.71
C LEU A 116 0.47 6.90 12.95
N CYS A 117 1.49 6.62 13.76
CA CYS A 117 1.85 5.25 14.15
C CYS A 117 0.73 4.58 14.95
N LYS A 118 0.08 5.28 15.89
CA LYS A 118 -1.09 4.77 16.62
C LYS A 118 -2.24 4.43 15.69
N ARG A 119 -2.55 5.31 14.73
CA ARG A 119 -3.60 5.07 13.73
C ARG A 119 -3.30 3.82 12.91
N ALA A 120 -2.06 3.70 12.40
CA ALA A 120 -1.65 2.53 11.63
C ALA A 120 -1.73 1.25 12.47
N TYR A 121 -1.26 1.28 13.71
CA TYR A 121 -1.35 0.16 14.65
C TYR A 121 -2.79 -0.29 14.88
N SER A 122 -3.71 0.63 15.18
CA SER A 122 -5.12 0.32 15.39
C SER A 122 -5.76 -0.38 14.19
N ASN A 123 -5.47 0.09 12.97
CA ASN A 123 -5.99 -0.53 11.75
C ASN A 123 -5.38 -1.91 11.48
N ILE A 124 -4.08 -2.11 11.74
CA ILE A 124 -3.45 -3.43 11.62
C ILE A 124 -4.03 -4.41 12.63
N MET A 125 -4.27 -3.98 13.87
CA MET A 125 -4.85 -4.85 14.92
C MET A 125 -6.29 -5.25 14.63
N SER A 126 -7.03 -4.48 13.82
CA SER A 126 -8.41 -4.80 13.41
C SER A 126 -8.50 -5.88 12.33
N LEU A 127 -7.39 -6.26 11.68
CA LEU A 127 -7.37 -7.31 10.66
C LEU A 127 -7.86 -8.64 11.23
N LYS A 128 -8.63 -9.39 10.45
CA LYS A 128 -9.10 -10.73 10.85
C LYS A 128 -7.99 -11.78 10.82
N LYS A 129 -7.06 -11.62 9.89
CA LYS A 129 -5.92 -12.51 9.65
C LYS A 129 -4.62 -11.71 9.65
N ASN A 130 -3.47 -12.40 9.49
CA ASN A 130 -2.13 -11.82 9.43
C ASN A 130 -1.50 -11.54 10.81
N ASP A 131 -1.40 -12.61 11.61
CA ASP A 131 -0.84 -12.54 12.98
C ASP A 131 0.62 -12.08 12.97
N GLN A 132 1.39 -12.43 11.93
CA GLN A 132 2.77 -11.97 11.79
C GLN A 132 2.86 -10.45 11.68
N LEU A 133 2.00 -9.82 10.86
CA LEU A 133 1.98 -8.36 10.75
C LEU A 133 1.54 -7.70 12.07
N LYS A 134 0.56 -8.27 12.77
CA LYS A 134 0.11 -7.77 14.08
C LYS A 134 1.23 -7.84 15.13
N ASP A 135 1.96 -8.94 15.13
CA ASP A 135 3.10 -9.12 16.03
C ASP A 135 4.20 -8.09 15.76
N MET A 136 4.57 -7.90 14.49
CA MET A 136 5.53 -6.87 14.07
C MET A 136 5.05 -5.46 14.40
N ALA A 137 3.79 -5.15 14.15
CA ALA A 137 3.18 -3.86 14.48
C ALA A 137 3.17 -3.60 15.98
N THR A 138 2.91 -4.64 16.80
CA THR A 138 2.97 -4.54 18.26
C THR A 138 4.38 -4.21 18.74
N LEU A 139 5.40 -4.83 18.13
CA LEU A 139 6.79 -4.55 18.46
C LEU A 139 7.15 -3.10 18.13
N VAL A 140 6.77 -2.61 16.94
CA VAL A 140 6.96 -1.20 16.55
C VAL A 140 6.26 -0.25 17.53
N TYR A 141 5.02 -0.55 17.88
CA TYR A 141 4.24 0.28 18.79
C TYR A 141 4.88 0.36 20.17
N LYS A 142 5.30 -0.76 20.75
CA LYS A 142 5.99 -0.83 22.02
C LYS A 142 7.29 0.01 22.01
N VAL A 143 8.13 -0.16 21.00
CA VAL A 143 9.40 0.57 20.89
C VAL A 143 9.18 2.06 20.67
N PHE A 144 8.37 2.40 19.69
CA PHE A 144 8.32 3.77 19.18
C PHE A 144 7.32 4.65 19.95
N VAL A 145 6.14 4.12 20.28
CA VAL A 145 5.06 4.89 20.90
C VAL A 145 5.16 4.85 22.43
N THR A 146 5.19 3.66 23.01
CA THR A 146 5.19 3.50 24.48
C THR A 146 6.59 3.58 25.11
N LYS A 147 7.64 3.43 24.29
CA LYS A 147 9.05 3.39 24.74
C LYS A 147 9.28 2.31 25.82
N ASP A 148 8.72 1.14 25.59
CA ASP A 148 8.84 0.01 26.49
C ASP A 148 10.24 -0.62 26.39
N SER A 149 11.08 -0.40 27.39
CA SER A 149 12.45 -0.92 27.40
C SER A 149 12.53 -2.44 27.56
N SER A 150 11.46 -3.10 28.04
CA SER A 150 11.42 -4.56 28.19
C SER A 150 11.47 -5.30 26.84
N VAL A 151 11.15 -4.59 25.75
CA VAL A 151 11.18 -5.13 24.39
C VAL A 151 12.60 -5.34 23.86
N LYS A 152 13.60 -4.76 24.50
CA LYS A 152 15.01 -4.87 24.07
C LYS A 152 15.49 -6.32 24.06
N ASP A 153 15.17 -7.06 25.09
CA ASP A 153 15.56 -8.48 25.20
C ASP A 153 14.80 -9.34 24.18
N GLU A 154 13.52 -9.03 23.94
CA GLU A 154 12.70 -9.68 22.92
C GLU A 154 13.31 -9.46 21.52
N ILE A 155 13.70 -8.24 21.17
CA ILE A 155 14.33 -7.92 19.88
C ILE A 155 15.67 -8.67 19.74
N GLN A 156 16.47 -8.68 20.79
CA GLN A 156 17.75 -9.37 20.77
C GLN A 156 17.60 -10.88 20.56
N GLN A 157 16.62 -11.49 21.19
CA GLN A 157 16.32 -12.91 21.03
C GLN A 157 15.83 -13.23 19.62
N ARG A 158 14.95 -12.39 19.05
CA ARG A 158 14.44 -12.55 17.68
C ARG A 158 15.55 -12.41 16.63
N LEU A 159 16.49 -11.48 16.82
CA LEU A 159 17.61 -11.28 15.90
C LEU A 159 18.46 -12.55 15.66
N CYS A 160 18.54 -13.44 16.65
CA CYS A 160 19.31 -14.68 16.54
C CYS A 160 18.71 -15.69 15.54
N ASN A 161 17.38 -15.62 15.29
CA ASN A 161 16.64 -16.60 14.49
C ASN A 161 15.94 -15.96 13.27
N ALA A 162 16.08 -14.66 13.07
CA ALA A 162 15.35 -13.92 12.06
C ALA A 162 15.91 -14.13 10.64
N SER A 163 15.07 -14.04 9.63
CA SER A 163 15.46 -13.95 8.22
C SER A 163 16.25 -12.66 7.96
N SER A 164 16.98 -12.58 6.84
CA SER A 164 17.79 -11.40 6.48
C SER A 164 16.94 -10.11 6.45
N GLU A 165 15.71 -10.18 5.96
CA GLU A 165 14.79 -9.02 5.89
C GLU A 165 14.33 -8.61 7.30
N GLU A 166 13.96 -9.59 8.12
CA GLU A 166 13.55 -9.38 9.50
C GLU A 166 14.70 -8.85 10.37
N GLN A 167 15.91 -9.35 10.18
CA GLN A 167 17.12 -8.85 10.86
C GLN A 167 17.35 -7.36 10.58
N MET A 168 17.22 -6.96 9.30
CA MET A 168 17.36 -5.55 8.91
C MET A 168 16.29 -4.67 9.59
N PHE A 169 15.06 -5.14 9.68
CA PHE A 169 13.98 -4.44 10.35
C PHE A 169 14.23 -4.34 11.87
N LEU A 170 14.51 -5.46 12.54
CA LEU A 170 14.77 -5.51 13.98
C LEU A 170 15.98 -4.65 14.38
N THR A 171 17.03 -4.63 13.56
CA THR A 171 18.20 -3.77 13.77
C THR A 171 17.83 -2.29 13.70
N LYS A 172 16.92 -1.90 12.80
CA LYS A 172 16.42 -0.52 12.77
C LYS A 172 15.60 -0.18 14.02
N LEU A 173 14.75 -1.10 14.49
CA LEU A 173 13.98 -0.91 15.73
C LEU A 173 14.90 -0.79 16.95
N GLN A 174 15.94 -1.61 17.03
CA GLN A 174 16.90 -1.56 18.15
C GLN A 174 17.58 -0.19 18.30
N LYS A 175 17.76 0.54 17.19
CA LYS A 175 18.32 1.91 17.21
C LYS A 175 17.36 2.98 17.75
N LEU A 176 16.08 2.64 17.94
CA LEU A 176 15.06 3.55 18.45
C LEU A 176 14.88 3.44 19.98
N ILE A 177 15.42 2.38 20.59
CA ILE A 177 15.43 2.14 22.05
C ILE A 177 16.64 2.81 22.66
#